data_92151fd251ee7c8b3c4a51b38049d492
#
_entry.id   92151fd251ee7c8b3c4a51b38049d492
#
_cell.length_a   1.000
_cell.length_b   1.000
_cell.length_c   1.000
_cell.angle_alpha   90.00
_cell.angle_beta   90.00
_cell.angle_gamma   90.00
#
_symmetry.space_group_name_H-M   'P 1'
#
loop_
_entity.id
_entity.type
_entity.pdbx_description
1 polymer ?
#
loop_
_entity_poly.entity_id
_entity_poly.type
_entity_poly.pdbx_seq_one_letter_code
_entity_poly.pdbx_strand_id
1 'polypeptide(L)'
;MLSIVSIFKLNFPMAIDIQELFPDIKGKDEKSIYALLRALKHNFDANTFDYFKFKQSVTTLTQMDMDLATSYKSAYATAATMGLTKEKLINSAKKYINVLENERESFATALIARKNEKIEGRKLEVSELGKKIESHKAKILELQREIEIFQGRIDNVDQDVEEATNKIEGTKEKFLNVYNVLAETISKDIESFNNYL
;
A
#
# COMPACT_ATOMS: atom_id res chain seq x y z
N MET A 1 -14.59 6.51 -26.01
CA MET A 1 -14.87 5.85 -24.71
C MET A 1 -16.23 6.32 -24.23
N LEU A 2 -17.27 5.55 -24.58
CA LEU A 2 -18.67 5.88 -24.28
C LEU A 2 -19.00 5.41 -22.85
N SER A 3 -19.60 6.33 -22.12
CA SER A 3 -19.99 6.25 -20.72
C SER A 3 -20.95 5.09 -20.45
N ILE A 4 -20.56 4.15 -19.57
CA ILE A 4 -21.34 2.96 -19.13
C ILE A 4 -22.37 3.34 -18.05
N VAL A 5 -22.77 4.59 -17.93
CA VAL A 5 -23.71 5.05 -16.88
C VAL A 5 -25.19 4.99 -17.31
N SER A 6 -25.52 4.53 -18.52
CA SER A 6 -26.88 4.71 -19.09
C SER A 6 -27.73 3.45 -19.23
N ILE A 7 -27.45 2.29 -18.66
CA ILE A 7 -28.19 1.05 -18.93
C ILE A 7 -28.75 0.36 -17.66
N PHE A 8 -29.23 1.10 -16.67
CA PHE A 8 -30.05 0.48 -15.61
C PHE A 8 -31.22 1.37 -15.19
N LYS A 9 -32.04 1.84 -16.15
CA LYS A 9 -33.42 2.16 -15.86
C LYS A 9 -34.25 0.88 -16.02
N LEU A 10 -34.21 0.01 -14.99
CA LEU A 10 -35.25 -0.99 -14.85
C LEU A 10 -36.55 -0.27 -14.45
N ASN A 11 -37.50 -0.28 -15.41
CA ASN A 11 -38.83 0.24 -15.25
C ASN A 11 -39.64 -0.65 -14.30
N PHE A 12 -39.55 -0.36 -12.97
CA PHE A 12 -40.47 -0.91 -11.98
C PHE A 12 -41.67 0.04 -11.85
N PRO A 13 -42.90 -0.43 -11.97
CA PRO A 13 -44.08 0.41 -11.81
C PRO A 13 -44.12 0.90 -10.34
N MET A 14 -44.13 2.22 -10.15
CA MET A 14 -44.24 2.95 -8.87
C MET A 14 -43.16 2.65 -7.81
N ALA A 15 -41.95 2.57 -8.22
CA ALA A 15 -40.84 2.59 -7.25
C ALA A 15 -40.70 4.01 -6.68
N ILE A 16 -40.96 4.17 -5.37
CA ILE A 16 -40.68 5.41 -4.66
C ILE A 16 -39.21 5.75 -4.82
N ASP A 17 -38.90 6.93 -5.36
CA ASP A 17 -37.51 7.42 -5.30
C ASP A 17 -37.26 8.00 -3.92
N ILE A 18 -36.70 7.16 -3.06
CA ILE A 18 -36.39 7.53 -1.66
C ILE A 18 -35.45 8.73 -1.62
N GLN A 19 -34.60 8.94 -2.61
CA GLN A 19 -33.68 10.07 -2.64
C GLN A 19 -34.40 11.41 -2.80
N GLU A 20 -35.46 11.44 -3.61
CA GLU A 20 -36.28 12.64 -3.80
C GLU A 20 -37.06 13.05 -2.54
N LEU A 21 -37.32 12.09 -1.64
CA LEU A 21 -37.98 12.37 -0.37
C LEU A 21 -37.10 13.09 0.66
N PHE A 22 -35.77 13.17 0.41
CA PHE A 22 -34.79 13.76 1.31
C PHE A 22 -33.90 14.77 0.56
N PRO A 23 -34.42 15.94 0.20
CA PRO A 23 -33.67 16.93 -0.57
C PRO A 23 -32.40 17.42 0.16
N ASP A 24 -32.37 17.37 1.48
CA ASP A 24 -31.25 17.85 2.31
C ASP A 24 -29.98 16.99 2.21
N ILE A 25 -30.06 15.78 1.62
CA ILE A 25 -28.89 14.95 1.37
C ILE A 25 -28.16 15.35 0.07
N LYS A 26 -28.73 16.21 -0.74
CA LYS A 26 -28.17 16.67 -2.00
C LYS A 26 -26.84 17.41 -1.74
N GLY A 27 -25.78 17.01 -2.46
CA GLY A 27 -24.45 17.59 -2.30
C GLY A 27 -23.63 17.00 -1.14
N LYS A 28 -24.13 15.98 -0.42
CA LYS A 28 -23.35 15.18 0.53
C LYS A 28 -22.58 14.08 -0.21
N ASP A 29 -21.75 13.33 0.54
CA ASP A 29 -20.92 12.26 -0.03
C ASP A 29 -21.78 11.20 -0.75
N GLU A 30 -21.58 11.05 -2.05
CA GLU A 30 -22.37 10.16 -2.91
C GLU A 30 -22.29 8.70 -2.50
N LYS A 31 -21.11 8.23 -2.00
CA LYS A 31 -20.94 6.85 -1.58
C LYS A 31 -21.73 6.54 -0.33
N SER A 32 -21.74 7.47 0.62
CA SER A 32 -22.52 7.37 1.86
C SER A 32 -24.03 7.42 1.55
N ILE A 33 -24.44 8.33 0.66
CA ILE A 33 -25.83 8.41 0.19
C ILE A 33 -26.25 7.07 -0.41
N TYR A 34 -25.45 6.55 -1.35
CA TYR A 34 -25.76 5.29 -2.02
C TYR A 34 -25.90 4.11 -1.04
N ALA A 35 -24.96 3.98 -0.09
CA ALA A 35 -25.02 2.90 0.91
C ALA A 35 -26.27 2.96 1.79
N LEU A 36 -26.57 4.15 2.34
CA LEU A 36 -27.72 4.35 3.22
C LEU A 36 -29.06 4.20 2.46
N LEU A 37 -29.18 4.76 1.26
CA LEU A 37 -30.37 4.58 0.44
C LEU A 37 -30.57 3.13 0.00
N ARG A 38 -29.52 2.39 -0.28
CA ARG A 38 -29.56 0.96 -0.56
C ARG A 38 -30.10 0.17 0.61
N ALA A 39 -29.62 0.45 1.84
CA ALA A 39 -30.12 -0.19 3.05
C ALA A 39 -31.62 0.09 3.27
N LEU A 40 -32.04 1.33 3.08
CA LEU A 40 -33.47 1.71 3.15
C LEU A 40 -34.32 1.00 2.09
N LYS A 41 -33.86 0.99 0.83
CA LYS A 41 -34.56 0.30 -0.28
C LYS A 41 -34.71 -1.19 -0.06
N HIS A 42 -33.68 -1.84 0.49
CA HIS A 42 -33.72 -3.28 0.81
C HIS A 42 -34.79 -3.62 1.87
N ASN A 43 -35.07 -2.69 2.78
CA ASN A 43 -36.04 -2.86 3.85
C ASN A 43 -37.43 -2.27 3.52
N PHE A 44 -37.60 -1.72 2.32
CA PHE A 44 -38.88 -1.17 1.87
C PHE A 44 -39.80 -2.29 1.36
N ASP A 45 -41.05 -2.29 1.84
CA ASP A 45 -42.10 -3.19 1.38
C ASP A 45 -43.13 -2.42 0.51
N ALA A 46 -43.14 -2.73 -0.77
CA ALA A 46 -44.03 -2.11 -1.70
C ALA A 46 -45.55 -2.43 -1.44
N ASN A 47 -45.82 -3.50 -0.70
CA ASN A 47 -47.21 -3.94 -0.44
C ASN A 47 -47.84 -3.28 0.76
N THR A 48 -47.03 -2.70 1.68
CA THR A 48 -47.51 -2.04 2.88
C THR A 48 -47.55 -0.53 2.70
N PHE A 49 -48.56 0.13 3.24
CA PHE A 49 -48.56 1.59 3.34
C PHE A 49 -47.77 1.99 4.58
N ASP A 50 -46.55 2.50 4.36
CA ASP A 50 -45.59 2.78 5.41
C ASP A 50 -45.13 4.25 5.42
N TYR A 51 -44.09 4.55 6.20
CA TYR A 51 -43.50 5.87 6.32
C TYR A 51 -43.11 6.50 4.97
N PHE A 52 -42.50 5.73 4.06
CA PHE A 52 -42.07 6.31 2.76
C PHE A 52 -43.25 6.68 1.88
N LYS A 53 -44.27 5.84 1.79
CA LYS A 53 -45.50 6.16 1.05
C LYS A 53 -46.25 7.36 1.64
N PHE A 54 -46.27 7.42 2.98
CA PHE A 54 -46.83 8.59 3.67
C PHE A 54 -46.05 9.85 3.38
N LYS A 55 -44.71 9.81 3.50
CA LYS A 55 -43.82 10.94 3.21
C LYS A 55 -43.96 11.39 1.76
N GLN A 56 -44.02 10.47 0.79
CA GLN A 56 -44.27 10.79 -0.61
C GLN A 56 -45.59 11.53 -0.79
N SER A 57 -46.66 11.06 -0.16
CA SER A 57 -47.97 11.73 -0.23
C SER A 57 -47.91 13.16 0.32
N VAL A 58 -47.26 13.37 1.47
CA VAL A 58 -47.04 14.70 2.01
C VAL A 58 -46.21 15.57 1.08
N THR A 59 -45.10 15.05 0.54
CA THR A 59 -44.24 15.78 -0.40
C THR A 59 -45.04 16.20 -1.68
N THR A 60 -45.81 15.31 -2.24
CA THR A 60 -46.64 15.63 -3.40
C THR A 60 -47.68 16.75 -3.11
N LEU A 61 -48.35 16.70 -1.96
CA LEU A 61 -49.31 17.73 -1.57
C LEU A 61 -48.62 19.09 -1.33
N THR A 62 -47.44 19.12 -0.70
CA THR A 62 -46.69 20.36 -0.54
C THR A 62 -46.18 20.92 -1.87
N GLN A 63 -45.86 20.08 -2.85
CA GLN A 63 -45.48 20.51 -4.21
C GLN A 63 -46.70 21.09 -4.99
N MET A 64 -47.90 20.84 -4.53
CA MET A 64 -49.17 21.45 -5.07
C MET A 64 -49.54 22.71 -4.27
N ASP A 65 -48.59 23.39 -3.65
CA ASP A 65 -48.76 24.60 -2.86
C ASP A 65 -49.68 24.47 -1.64
N MET A 66 -49.96 23.25 -1.18
CA MET A 66 -50.70 23.00 0.07
C MET A 66 -49.75 23.27 1.26
N ASP A 67 -50.21 23.98 2.28
CA ASP A 67 -49.45 24.19 3.49
C ASP A 67 -49.14 22.85 4.20
N LEU A 68 -48.02 22.85 4.96
CA LEU A 68 -47.48 21.63 5.57
C LEU A 68 -48.50 20.94 6.50
N ALA A 69 -49.20 21.68 7.35
CA ALA A 69 -50.14 21.10 8.31
C ALA A 69 -51.33 20.44 7.60
N THR A 70 -51.86 21.07 6.56
CA THR A 70 -52.95 20.54 5.73
C THR A 70 -52.48 19.33 4.93
N SER A 71 -51.25 19.36 4.38
CA SER A 71 -50.63 18.22 3.66
C SER A 71 -50.54 16.98 4.59
N TYR A 72 -50.05 17.14 5.80
CA TYR A 72 -50.02 16.03 6.77
C TYR A 72 -51.40 15.47 7.14
N LYS A 73 -52.39 16.37 7.40
CA LYS A 73 -53.74 15.97 7.76
C LYS A 73 -54.41 15.25 6.62
N SER A 74 -54.28 15.76 5.38
CA SER A 74 -54.91 15.19 4.16
C SER A 74 -54.27 13.83 3.82
N ALA A 75 -52.92 13.74 3.84
CA ALA A 75 -52.23 12.46 3.63
C ALA A 75 -52.65 11.41 4.70
N TYR A 76 -52.79 11.84 5.95
CA TYR A 76 -53.18 10.93 7.00
C TYR A 76 -54.63 10.49 6.90
N ALA A 77 -55.54 11.41 6.58
CA ALA A 77 -56.97 11.08 6.36
C ALA A 77 -57.15 10.02 5.28
N THR A 78 -56.45 10.18 4.16
CA THR A 78 -56.42 9.20 3.05
C THR A 78 -55.85 7.86 3.49
N ALA A 79 -54.69 7.87 4.16
CA ALA A 79 -54.01 6.65 4.61
C ALA A 79 -54.79 5.89 5.70
N ALA A 80 -55.54 6.61 6.55
CA ALA A 80 -56.40 6.02 7.58
C ALA A 80 -57.52 5.16 6.97
N THR A 81 -58.02 5.51 5.78
CA THR A 81 -59.01 4.67 5.08
C THR A 81 -58.42 3.31 4.65
N MET A 82 -57.13 3.24 4.50
CA MET A 82 -56.35 2.01 4.20
C MET A 82 -55.83 1.30 5.47
N GLY A 83 -56.31 1.72 6.64
CA GLY A 83 -55.96 1.10 7.93
C GLY A 83 -54.62 1.57 8.55
N LEU A 84 -54.08 2.71 8.09
CA LEU A 84 -52.91 3.33 8.74
C LEU A 84 -53.36 4.00 10.06
N THR A 85 -52.70 3.70 11.13
CA THR A 85 -52.81 4.43 12.41
C THR A 85 -51.57 5.26 12.67
N LYS A 86 -51.70 6.29 13.52
CA LYS A 86 -50.56 7.11 13.94
C LYS A 86 -49.44 6.26 14.53
N GLU A 87 -49.79 5.25 15.30
CA GLU A 87 -48.83 4.34 15.91
C GLU A 87 -48.10 3.50 14.87
N LYS A 88 -48.80 2.91 13.88
CA LYS A 88 -48.21 2.16 12.77
C LYS A 88 -47.24 3.03 11.97
N LEU A 89 -47.62 4.30 11.70
CA LEU A 89 -46.76 5.24 10.96
C LEU A 89 -45.49 5.53 11.75
N ILE A 90 -45.58 5.83 13.04
CA ILE A 90 -44.41 6.10 13.89
C ILE A 90 -43.52 4.87 13.98
N ASN A 91 -44.09 3.68 14.17
CA ASN A 91 -43.31 2.44 14.26
C ASN A 91 -42.61 2.12 12.95
N SER A 92 -43.24 2.38 11.83
CA SER A 92 -42.62 2.27 10.50
C SER A 92 -41.44 3.24 10.31
N ALA A 93 -41.59 4.50 10.73
CA ALA A 93 -40.48 5.46 10.71
C ALA A 93 -39.32 5.02 11.63
N LYS A 94 -39.59 4.55 12.84
CA LYS A 94 -38.58 4.00 13.75
C LYS A 94 -37.85 2.79 13.17
N LYS A 95 -38.57 1.90 12.46
CA LYS A 95 -37.93 0.78 11.74
C LYS A 95 -36.83 1.28 10.80
N TYR A 96 -37.09 2.33 10.01
CA TYR A 96 -36.11 2.87 9.09
C TYR A 96 -34.96 3.59 9.81
N ILE A 97 -35.20 4.22 10.97
CA ILE A 97 -34.12 4.75 11.80
C ILE A 97 -33.20 3.60 12.26
N ASN A 98 -33.75 2.50 12.75
CA ASN A 98 -32.97 1.33 13.16
C ASN A 98 -32.17 0.73 12.00
N VAL A 99 -32.72 0.71 10.79
CA VAL A 99 -31.96 0.28 9.60
C VAL A 99 -30.74 1.17 9.36
N LEU A 100 -30.88 2.49 9.48
CA LEU A 100 -29.77 3.42 9.35
C LEU A 100 -28.74 3.28 10.49
N GLU A 101 -29.18 3.02 11.70
CA GLU A 101 -28.30 2.76 12.83
C GLU A 101 -27.46 1.49 12.65
N ASN A 102 -28.09 0.40 12.22
CA ASN A 102 -27.39 -0.84 11.90
C ASN A 102 -26.35 -0.66 10.78
N GLU A 103 -26.68 0.10 9.73
CA GLU A 103 -25.74 0.40 8.65
C GLU A 103 -24.56 1.24 9.14
N ARG A 104 -24.83 2.23 10.02
CA ARG A 104 -23.79 3.04 10.67
C ARG A 104 -22.84 2.18 11.51
N GLU A 105 -23.37 1.25 12.30
CA GLU A 105 -22.55 0.35 13.14
C GLU A 105 -21.72 -0.61 12.29
N SER A 106 -22.31 -1.17 11.23
CA SER A 106 -21.61 -2.03 10.27
C SER A 106 -20.47 -1.28 9.60
N PHE A 107 -20.71 -0.04 9.16
CA PHE A 107 -19.69 0.82 8.59
C PHE A 107 -18.55 1.14 9.58
N ALA A 108 -18.89 1.50 10.81
CA ALA A 108 -17.90 1.78 11.86
C ALA A 108 -17.01 0.56 12.15
N THR A 109 -17.62 -0.62 12.26
CA THR A 109 -16.90 -1.89 12.46
C THR A 109 -15.95 -2.20 11.30
N ALA A 110 -16.42 -2.06 10.06
CA ALA A 110 -15.61 -2.27 8.88
C ALA A 110 -14.45 -1.27 8.79
N LEU A 111 -14.67 -0.02 9.19
CA LEU A 111 -13.62 1.01 9.21
C LEU A 111 -12.53 0.70 10.23
N ILE A 112 -12.91 0.25 11.44
CA ILE A 112 -11.98 -0.16 12.50
C ILE A 112 -11.16 -1.37 12.04
N ALA A 113 -11.80 -2.38 11.44
CA ALA A 113 -11.11 -3.55 10.92
C ALA A 113 -10.06 -3.18 9.87
N ARG A 114 -10.41 -2.33 8.89
CA ARG A 114 -9.47 -1.84 7.87
C ARG A 114 -8.31 -1.03 8.45
N LYS A 115 -8.62 -0.20 9.46
CA LYS A 115 -7.58 0.58 10.15
C LYS A 115 -6.57 -0.34 10.84
N ASN A 116 -7.08 -1.34 11.56
CA ASN A 116 -6.23 -2.29 12.28
C ASN A 116 -5.39 -3.14 11.32
N GLU A 117 -5.98 -3.66 10.24
CA GLU A 117 -5.26 -4.42 9.21
C GLU A 117 -4.09 -3.61 8.63
N LYS A 118 -4.33 -2.35 8.26
CA LYS A 118 -3.27 -1.47 7.73
C LYS A 118 -2.17 -1.17 8.75
N ILE A 119 -2.52 -0.97 10.03
CA ILE A 119 -1.55 -0.66 11.07
C ILE A 119 -0.70 -1.89 11.38
N GLU A 120 -1.32 -3.05 11.59
CA GLU A 120 -0.58 -4.28 11.89
C GLU A 120 0.29 -4.73 10.72
N GLY A 121 -0.20 -4.61 9.47
CA GLY A 121 0.62 -4.87 8.28
C GLY A 121 1.87 -3.99 8.23
N ARG A 122 1.75 -2.69 8.54
CA ARG A 122 2.91 -1.79 8.58
C ARG A 122 3.87 -2.08 9.74
N LYS A 123 3.38 -2.47 10.89
CA LYS A 123 4.23 -2.88 12.02
C LYS A 123 5.05 -4.12 11.70
N LEU A 124 4.44 -5.10 11.06
CA LEU A 124 5.14 -6.31 10.61
C LEU A 124 6.23 -5.97 9.60
N GLU A 125 5.92 -5.16 8.58
CA GLU A 125 6.89 -4.68 7.59
C GLU A 125 8.09 -3.99 8.25
N VAL A 126 7.85 -3.06 9.18
CA VAL A 126 8.92 -2.37 9.93
C VAL A 126 9.77 -3.35 10.74
N SER A 127 9.15 -4.33 11.39
CA SER A 127 9.87 -5.37 12.15
C SER A 127 10.76 -6.22 11.25
N GLU A 128 10.27 -6.65 10.08
CA GLU A 128 11.05 -7.43 9.11
C GLU A 128 12.22 -6.63 8.52
N LEU A 129 11.98 -5.38 8.17
CA LEU A 129 13.03 -4.49 7.69
C LEU A 129 14.10 -4.26 8.75
N GLY A 130 13.72 -4.11 10.02
CA GLY A 130 14.65 -4.03 11.15
C GLY A 130 15.56 -5.25 11.25
N LYS A 131 15.00 -6.47 11.16
CA LYS A 131 15.79 -7.71 11.16
C LYS A 131 16.75 -7.79 9.98
N LYS A 132 16.33 -7.38 8.78
CA LYS A 132 17.19 -7.35 7.60
C LYS A 132 18.35 -6.36 7.78
N ILE A 133 18.10 -5.19 8.35
CA ILE A 133 19.13 -4.20 8.63
C ILE A 133 20.19 -4.77 9.58
N GLU A 134 19.82 -5.43 10.68
CA GLU A 134 20.76 -6.04 11.61
C GLU A 134 21.57 -7.18 10.95
N SER A 135 20.94 -8.02 10.14
CA SER A 135 21.64 -9.04 9.36
C SER A 135 22.67 -8.45 8.39
N HIS A 136 22.29 -7.37 7.70
CA HIS A 136 23.23 -6.70 6.79
C HIS A 136 24.40 -6.02 7.52
N LYS A 137 24.15 -5.42 8.70
CA LYS A 137 25.22 -4.87 9.52
C LYS A 137 26.22 -5.94 9.95
N ALA A 138 25.75 -7.10 10.39
CA ALA A 138 26.61 -8.22 10.75
C ALA A 138 27.47 -8.68 9.55
N LYS A 139 26.86 -8.78 8.37
CA LYS A 139 27.58 -9.17 7.15
C LYS A 139 28.63 -8.13 6.71
N ILE A 140 28.32 -6.84 6.86
CA ILE A 140 29.28 -5.77 6.59
C ILE A 140 30.51 -5.91 7.49
N LEU A 141 30.30 -6.17 8.78
CA LEU A 141 31.39 -6.35 9.73
C LEU A 141 32.28 -7.58 9.38
N GLU A 142 31.67 -8.68 8.95
CA GLU A 142 32.36 -9.86 8.47
C GLU A 142 33.21 -9.56 7.24
N LEU A 143 32.61 -8.93 6.22
CA LEU A 143 33.31 -8.55 5.01
C LEU A 143 34.46 -7.56 5.26
N GLN A 144 34.29 -6.63 6.20
CA GLN A 144 35.37 -5.72 6.59
C GLN A 144 36.59 -6.48 7.16
N ARG A 145 36.35 -7.47 8.02
CA ARG A 145 37.43 -8.32 8.53
C ARG A 145 38.12 -9.13 7.43
N GLU A 146 37.38 -9.67 6.49
CA GLU A 146 37.95 -10.39 5.35
C GLU A 146 38.84 -9.48 4.50
N ILE A 147 38.37 -8.24 4.24
CA ILE A 147 39.17 -7.24 3.50
C ILE A 147 40.51 -6.95 4.25
N GLU A 148 40.47 -6.76 5.57
CA GLU A 148 41.68 -6.54 6.36
C GLU A 148 42.67 -7.72 6.25
N ILE A 149 42.13 -8.95 6.32
CA ILE A 149 42.96 -10.16 6.17
C ILE A 149 43.57 -10.25 4.78
N PHE A 150 42.81 -9.98 3.73
CA PHE A 150 43.29 -10.04 2.35
C PHE A 150 44.33 -8.94 2.08
N GLN A 151 44.07 -7.72 2.58
CA GLN A 151 45.05 -6.64 2.45
C GLN A 151 46.40 -6.99 3.11
N GLY A 152 46.34 -7.50 4.34
CA GLY A 152 47.57 -7.95 5.03
C GLY A 152 48.30 -9.08 4.28
N ARG A 153 47.59 -9.98 3.58
CA ARG A 153 48.21 -11.00 2.73
C ARG A 153 48.88 -10.39 1.52
N ILE A 154 48.24 -9.42 0.85
CA ILE A 154 48.82 -8.72 -0.30
C ILE A 154 50.11 -8.01 0.13
N ASP A 155 50.06 -7.24 1.20
CA ASP A 155 51.23 -6.50 1.72
C ASP A 155 52.40 -7.44 2.01
N ASN A 156 52.15 -8.62 2.63
CA ASN A 156 53.19 -9.62 2.87
C ASN A 156 53.77 -10.22 1.59
N VAL A 157 52.94 -10.53 0.60
CA VAL A 157 53.41 -11.07 -0.69
C VAL A 157 54.27 -10.05 -1.41
N ASP A 158 53.92 -8.79 -1.40
CA ASP A 158 54.71 -7.72 -2.03
C ASP A 158 56.12 -7.59 -1.38
N GLN A 159 56.19 -7.69 -0.04
CA GLN A 159 57.48 -7.72 0.66
C GLN A 159 58.32 -8.95 0.30
N ASP A 160 57.72 -10.14 0.30
CA ASP A 160 58.38 -11.39 -0.06
C ASP A 160 58.97 -11.36 -1.49
N VAL A 161 58.20 -10.79 -2.39
CA VAL A 161 58.62 -10.60 -3.81
C VAL A 161 59.79 -9.62 -3.93
N GLU A 162 59.73 -8.50 -3.19
CA GLU A 162 60.83 -7.52 -3.17
C GLU A 162 62.13 -8.13 -2.59
N GLU A 163 62.04 -8.85 -1.44
CA GLU A 163 63.20 -9.53 -0.85
C GLU A 163 63.80 -10.60 -1.79
N ALA A 164 62.96 -11.40 -2.45
CA ALA A 164 63.36 -12.42 -3.40
C ALA A 164 64.07 -11.78 -4.60
N THR A 165 63.53 -10.71 -5.14
CA THR A 165 64.14 -9.95 -6.26
C THR A 165 65.50 -9.42 -5.89
N ASN A 166 65.62 -8.78 -4.74
CA ASN A 166 66.90 -8.24 -4.24
C ASN A 166 67.96 -9.34 -4.07
N LYS A 167 67.59 -10.52 -3.56
CA LYS A 167 68.48 -11.68 -3.41
C LYS A 167 68.94 -12.20 -4.77
N ILE A 168 68.06 -12.30 -5.73
CA ILE A 168 68.38 -12.74 -7.11
C ILE A 168 69.32 -11.76 -7.78
N GLU A 169 69.08 -10.46 -7.72
CA GLU A 169 69.94 -9.43 -8.28
C GLU A 169 71.32 -9.44 -7.62
N GLY A 170 71.41 -9.50 -6.30
CA GLY A 170 72.67 -9.60 -5.62
C GLY A 170 73.49 -10.88 -5.96
N THR A 171 72.81 -12.01 -6.19
CA THR A 171 73.44 -13.24 -6.66
C THR A 171 73.97 -13.10 -8.10
N LYS A 172 73.21 -12.47 -8.97
CA LYS A 172 73.62 -12.18 -10.35
C LYS A 172 74.83 -11.28 -10.39
N GLU A 173 74.88 -10.22 -9.63
CA GLU A 173 76.05 -9.31 -9.56
C GLU A 173 77.30 -10.03 -9.10
N LYS A 174 77.20 -10.85 -8.03
CA LYS A 174 78.33 -11.65 -7.57
C LYS A 174 78.84 -12.63 -8.63
N PHE A 175 77.93 -13.29 -9.34
CA PHE A 175 78.26 -14.21 -10.43
C PHE A 175 78.98 -13.46 -11.59
N LEU A 176 78.46 -12.35 -12.03
CA LEU A 176 79.04 -11.56 -13.12
C LEU A 176 80.41 -10.99 -12.75
N ASN A 177 80.58 -10.60 -11.52
CA ASN A 177 81.93 -10.13 -11.04
C ASN A 177 82.97 -11.24 -11.14
N VAL A 178 82.69 -12.46 -10.66
CA VAL A 178 83.58 -13.60 -10.77
C VAL A 178 83.80 -13.99 -12.24
N TYR A 179 82.77 -14.01 -13.06
CA TYR A 179 82.90 -14.29 -14.53
C TYR A 179 83.78 -13.29 -15.23
N ASN A 180 83.63 -12.01 -14.93
CA ASN A 180 84.43 -10.97 -15.62
C ASN A 180 85.92 -11.08 -15.24
N VAL A 181 86.26 -11.37 -13.96
CA VAL A 181 87.61 -11.57 -13.53
C VAL A 181 88.24 -12.80 -14.17
N LEU A 182 87.57 -13.90 -14.27
CA LEU A 182 88.05 -15.10 -14.94
C LEU A 182 88.23 -14.90 -16.45
N ALA A 183 87.28 -14.28 -17.10
CA ALA A 183 87.28 -14.00 -18.50
C ALA A 183 88.43 -13.07 -18.89
N GLU A 184 88.68 -12.03 -18.08
CA GLU A 184 89.81 -11.11 -18.24
C GLU A 184 91.17 -11.82 -18.06
N THR A 185 91.30 -12.71 -17.06
CA THR A 185 92.47 -13.48 -16.80
C THR A 185 92.77 -14.41 -17.95
N ILE A 186 91.81 -15.15 -18.47
CA ILE A 186 91.97 -16.06 -19.59
C ILE A 186 92.33 -15.26 -20.84
N SER A 187 91.75 -14.08 -21.08
CA SER A 187 92.13 -13.23 -22.21
C SER A 187 93.56 -12.79 -22.13
N LYS A 188 94.06 -12.42 -20.93
CA LYS A 188 95.52 -12.09 -20.75
C LYS A 188 96.45 -13.29 -21.03
N ASP A 189 96.01 -14.48 -20.59
CA ASP A 189 96.77 -15.72 -20.87
C ASP A 189 96.79 -16.00 -22.35
N ILE A 190 95.74 -15.82 -23.09
CA ILE A 190 95.67 -15.96 -24.57
C ILE A 190 96.65 -14.96 -25.27
N GLU A 191 96.63 -13.71 -24.78
CA GLU A 191 97.61 -12.72 -25.31
C GLU A 191 99.07 -13.13 -25.04
N SER A 192 99.33 -13.63 -23.83
CA SER A 192 100.65 -14.13 -23.44
C SER A 192 101.09 -15.33 -24.31
N PHE A 193 100.14 -16.26 -24.58
CA PHE A 193 100.41 -17.41 -25.43
C PHE A 193 100.76 -16.96 -26.87
N ASN A 194 100.04 -15.95 -27.40
CA ASN A 194 100.39 -15.41 -28.73
C ASN A 194 101.74 -14.67 -28.80
N ASN A 195 102.18 -14.11 -27.66
CA ASN A 195 103.43 -13.34 -27.64
C ASN A 195 104.70 -14.16 -27.30
N TYR A 196 104.51 -15.31 -26.57
CA TYR A 196 105.68 -16.05 -26.05
C TYR A 196 105.82 -17.49 -26.61
N LEU A 197 104.77 -18.00 -27.29
CA LEU A 197 104.79 -19.31 -27.96
C LEU A 197 104.81 -19.14 -29.50
#